data_07bb978337166e3987309324cf7d118b
#
_entry.id   07bb978337166e3987309324cf7d118b
#
_cell.length_a   1.000
_cell.length_b   1.000
_cell.length_c   1.000
_cell.angle_alpha   90.00
_cell.angle_beta   90.00
_cell.angle_gamma   90.00
#
_symmetry.space_group_name_H-M   'P 1'
#
loop_
_entity.id
_entity.type
_entity.pdbx_description
1 polymer ?
#
loop_
_entity_poly.entity_id
_entity_poly.type
_entity_poly.pdbx_seq_one_letter_code
_entity_poly.pdbx_strand_id
1 'polypeptide(L)'
;PNDLSQNYYSADASALSYDGKLFVFTGHDEASPDYGSFNMKDWGVYVTDEDGLNQGKWTHYKTIAKADLFSWATGDGAYAGQVVADDNGTPSDTSDDWFYYYVPVKDKASEAAGQDPFAIGVAKSKSPLGPWKDAIGKPLLTTSQTQIETIDPAFFVDEDGTGYLHFGTFGTQLAIKMKKDATTGRTSYTEVETKADGTTPNLHTMKDA
;
A
#
# COMPACT_ATOMS: atom_id res chain seq x y z
N PRO A 1 -14.34 7.96 -25.28
CA PRO A 1 -13.43 7.58 -24.23
C PRO A 1 -13.91 8.23 -22.94
N ASN A 2 -14.22 7.42 -21.92
CA ASN A 2 -14.55 7.97 -20.61
C ASN A 2 -13.25 8.48 -20.01
N ASP A 3 -13.12 9.79 -19.88
CA ASP A 3 -12.06 10.38 -19.11
C ASP A 3 -12.38 10.15 -17.63
N LEU A 4 -11.75 9.16 -17.03
CA LEU A 4 -11.93 8.79 -15.62
C LEU A 4 -11.39 9.89 -14.68
N SER A 5 -10.54 10.78 -15.21
CA SER A 5 -9.84 11.77 -14.41
C SER A 5 -10.46 13.17 -14.42
N GLN A 6 -11.61 13.37 -15.08
CA GLN A 6 -12.23 14.71 -15.18
C GLN A 6 -12.39 15.34 -13.78
N ASN A 7 -11.63 16.39 -13.53
CA ASN A 7 -11.58 17.13 -12.27
C ASN A 7 -11.13 16.32 -11.04
N TYR A 8 -10.37 15.22 -11.26
CA TYR A 8 -9.75 14.44 -10.21
C TYR A 8 -8.40 13.92 -10.73
N TYR A 9 -7.32 14.47 -10.21
CA TYR A 9 -5.98 14.10 -10.66
C TYR A 9 -5.55 12.80 -9.97
N SER A 10 -5.69 11.70 -10.69
CA SER A 10 -5.30 10.36 -10.23
C SER A 10 -3.87 10.06 -10.62
N ALA A 11 -3.10 9.47 -9.72
CA ALA A 11 -1.72 9.05 -9.92
C ALA A 11 -1.49 7.62 -9.43
N ASP A 12 -0.44 6.98 -9.96
CA ASP A 12 0.15 5.75 -9.44
C ASP A 12 -0.86 4.61 -9.25
N ALA A 13 -1.50 4.23 -10.34
CA ALA A 13 -2.55 3.22 -10.32
C ALA A 13 -2.04 1.83 -9.97
N SER A 14 -2.67 1.15 -9.02
CA SER A 14 -2.50 -0.28 -8.74
C SER A 14 -3.82 -1.02 -8.87
N ALA A 15 -3.78 -2.26 -9.39
CA ALA A 15 -4.96 -3.02 -9.69
C ALA A 15 -5.14 -4.24 -8.77
N LEU A 16 -6.39 -4.52 -8.42
CA LEU A 16 -6.81 -5.74 -7.74
C LEU A 16 -7.99 -6.35 -8.49
N SER A 17 -7.86 -7.61 -8.92
CA SER A 17 -8.99 -8.41 -9.40
C SER A 17 -9.54 -9.23 -8.23
N TYR A 18 -10.81 -9.06 -7.91
CA TYR A 18 -11.44 -9.75 -6.78
C TYR A 18 -12.95 -9.86 -6.99
N ASP A 19 -13.51 -11.05 -6.76
CA ASP A 19 -14.94 -11.37 -6.84
C ASP A 19 -15.61 -10.84 -8.13
N GLY A 20 -14.99 -11.16 -9.28
CA GLY A 20 -15.49 -10.77 -10.60
C GLY A 20 -15.42 -9.27 -10.90
N LYS A 21 -14.74 -8.49 -10.10
CA LYS A 21 -14.53 -7.05 -10.28
C LYS A 21 -13.07 -6.70 -10.41
N LEU A 22 -12.82 -5.61 -11.12
CA LEU A 22 -11.53 -4.95 -11.18
C LEU A 22 -11.58 -3.64 -10.38
N PHE A 23 -10.68 -3.52 -9.42
CA PHE A 23 -10.45 -2.34 -8.61
C PHE A 23 -9.15 -1.70 -9.07
N VAL A 24 -9.15 -0.39 -9.35
CA VAL A 24 -7.96 0.38 -9.69
C VAL A 24 -7.80 1.48 -8.65
N PHE A 25 -6.89 1.26 -7.71
CA PHE A 25 -6.57 2.20 -6.63
C PHE A 25 -5.63 3.28 -7.14
N THR A 26 -5.83 4.50 -6.72
CA THR A 26 -5.00 5.64 -7.12
C THR A 26 -4.76 6.58 -5.96
N GLY A 27 -3.61 7.27 -5.97
CA GLY A 27 -3.45 8.49 -5.21
C GLY A 27 -4.30 9.62 -5.79
N HIS A 28 -4.49 10.68 -5.03
CA HIS A 28 -5.21 11.87 -5.43
C HIS A 28 -4.35 13.11 -5.17
N ASP A 29 -3.94 13.78 -6.25
CA ASP A 29 -3.14 15.00 -6.17
C ASP A 29 -4.04 16.24 -6.27
N GLU A 30 -4.04 17.04 -5.22
CA GLU A 30 -4.74 18.32 -5.13
C GLU A 30 -3.82 19.53 -5.40
N ALA A 31 -2.57 19.29 -5.82
CA ALA A 31 -1.64 20.36 -6.12
C ALA A 31 -2.14 21.23 -7.28
N SER A 32 -2.01 22.53 -7.13
CA SER A 32 -2.21 23.43 -8.28
C SER A 32 -1.07 23.25 -9.30
N PRO A 33 -1.29 23.52 -10.59
CA PRO A 33 -0.26 23.38 -11.62
C PRO A 33 1.05 24.15 -11.31
N ASP A 34 0.97 25.19 -10.50
CA ASP A 34 2.11 26.06 -10.15
C ASP A 34 2.77 25.68 -8.81
N TYR A 35 2.30 24.62 -8.14
CA TYR A 35 2.77 24.25 -6.80
C TYR A 35 4.21 23.71 -6.78
N GLY A 36 4.66 23.12 -7.88
CA GLY A 36 6.02 22.60 -8.01
C GLY A 36 6.31 21.30 -7.21
N SER A 37 5.29 20.70 -6.60
CA SER A 37 5.35 19.45 -5.85
C SER A 37 3.96 18.80 -5.81
N PHE A 38 3.82 17.68 -5.11
CA PHE A 38 2.56 16.96 -4.92
C PHE A 38 1.86 17.39 -3.63
N ASN A 39 0.52 17.39 -3.63
CA ASN A 39 -0.32 17.60 -2.45
C ASN A 39 -1.32 16.43 -2.34
N MET A 40 -0.84 15.31 -1.80
CA MET A 40 -1.58 14.04 -1.79
C MET A 40 -1.87 13.62 -0.35
N LYS A 41 -3.16 13.57 -0.01
CA LYS A 41 -3.65 13.32 1.36
C LYS A 41 -4.58 12.11 1.45
N ASP A 42 -5.07 11.62 0.32
CA ASP A 42 -6.03 10.53 0.26
C ASP A 42 -5.85 9.64 -0.98
N TRP A 43 -6.55 8.53 -0.97
CA TRP A 43 -6.61 7.57 -2.06
C TRP A 43 -8.04 7.33 -2.48
N GLY A 44 -8.24 7.15 -3.79
CA GLY A 44 -9.49 6.76 -4.41
C GLY A 44 -9.42 5.39 -5.08
N VAL A 45 -10.55 4.92 -5.62
CA VAL A 45 -10.61 3.69 -6.39
C VAL A 45 -11.65 3.77 -7.49
N TYR A 46 -11.30 3.27 -8.67
CA TYR A 46 -12.21 3.03 -9.76
C TYR A 46 -12.58 1.54 -9.78
N VAL A 47 -13.87 1.24 -9.91
CA VAL A 47 -14.36 -0.13 -9.87
C VAL A 47 -15.19 -0.43 -11.10
N THR A 48 -14.95 -1.58 -11.72
CA THR A 48 -15.76 -2.10 -12.84
C THR A 48 -15.87 -3.62 -12.72
N ASP A 49 -16.81 -4.20 -13.44
CA ASP A 49 -16.89 -5.63 -13.74
C ASP A 49 -16.53 -5.89 -15.22
N GLU A 50 -16.60 -7.14 -15.67
CA GLU A 50 -16.27 -7.50 -17.05
C GLU A 50 -17.14 -6.77 -18.06
N ASP A 51 -18.43 -6.68 -17.81
CA ASP A 51 -19.37 -5.97 -18.71
C ASP A 51 -19.08 -4.47 -18.74
N GLY A 52 -18.84 -3.88 -17.59
CA GLY A 52 -18.48 -2.48 -17.47
C GLY A 52 -17.14 -2.15 -18.12
N LEU A 53 -16.14 -3.03 -17.98
CA LEU A 53 -14.84 -2.87 -18.62
C LEU A 53 -14.99 -2.83 -20.16
N ASN A 54 -15.74 -3.76 -20.74
CA ASN A 54 -16.01 -3.82 -22.18
C ASN A 54 -16.78 -2.58 -22.69
N GLN A 55 -17.57 -1.93 -21.84
CA GLN A 55 -18.34 -0.73 -22.14
C GLN A 55 -17.64 0.57 -21.73
N GLY A 56 -16.47 0.51 -21.12
CA GLY A 56 -15.76 1.66 -20.55
C GLY A 56 -16.51 2.30 -19.37
N LYS A 57 -17.29 1.52 -18.61
CA LYS A 57 -18.08 2.01 -17.48
C LYS A 57 -17.35 1.73 -16.18
N TRP A 58 -17.16 2.77 -15.37
CA TRP A 58 -16.49 2.71 -14.08
C TRP A 58 -17.31 3.44 -13.02
N THR A 59 -17.29 2.91 -11.81
CA THR A 59 -17.73 3.63 -10.61
C THR A 59 -16.50 4.19 -9.91
N HIS A 60 -16.48 5.48 -9.64
CA HIS A 60 -15.37 6.14 -8.96
C HIS A 60 -15.74 6.48 -7.50
N TYR A 61 -15.00 5.94 -6.57
CA TYR A 61 -15.02 6.29 -5.16
C TYR A 61 -13.84 7.20 -4.88
N LYS A 62 -14.09 8.51 -4.78
CA LYS A 62 -13.06 9.55 -4.75
C LYS A 62 -12.13 9.47 -3.55
N THR A 63 -12.65 9.08 -2.39
CA THR A 63 -11.87 8.93 -1.17
C THR A 63 -12.30 7.67 -0.45
N ILE A 64 -11.44 6.68 -0.39
CA ILE A 64 -11.65 5.42 0.36
C ILE A 64 -10.80 5.36 1.62
N ALA A 65 -9.68 6.07 1.65
CA ALA A 65 -8.77 6.17 2.77
C ALA A 65 -8.04 7.52 2.73
N LYS A 66 -7.59 8.00 3.89
CA LYS A 66 -6.78 9.21 4.03
C LYS A 66 -5.50 8.90 4.81
N ALA A 67 -4.44 9.66 4.57
CA ALA A 67 -3.17 9.47 5.29
C ALA A 67 -3.31 9.67 6.81
N ASP A 68 -4.27 10.46 7.28
CA ASP A 68 -4.54 10.68 8.71
C ASP A 68 -5.24 9.50 9.42
N LEU A 69 -5.60 8.43 8.67
CA LEU A 69 -6.07 7.18 9.30
C LEU A 69 -5.00 6.57 10.22
N PHE A 70 -3.71 6.86 9.92
CA PHE A 70 -2.58 6.48 10.75
C PHE A 70 -2.31 7.56 11.79
N SER A 71 -2.59 7.30 13.06
CA SER A 71 -2.42 8.27 14.15
C SER A 71 -0.98 8.79 14.31
N TRP A 72 0.00 7.99 13.87
CA TRP A 72 1.42 8.31 13.87
C TRP A 72 1.87 9.14 12.64
N ALA A 73 1.07 9.18 11.56
CA ALA A 73 1.38 9.94 10.35
C ALA A 73 0.93 11.40 10.45
N THR A 74 1.58 12.27 9.67
CA THR A 74 1.27 13.71 9.62
C THR A 74 -0.05 14.03 8.92
N GLY A 75 -0.60 13.07 8.16
CA GLY A 75 -1.77 13.27 7.30
C GLY A 75 -1.42 13.68 5.86
N ASP A 76 -0.15 13.52 5.46
CA ASP A 76 0.37 13.85 4.14
C ASP A 76 1.22 12.70 3.57
N GLY A 77 1.56 12.75 2.27
CA GLY A 77 2.37 11.75 1.59
C GLY A 77 1.60 10.52 1.11
N ALA A 78 0.29 10.69 0.83
CA ALA A 78 -0.56 9.63 0.29
C ALA A 78 -0.21 9.29 -1.17
N TYR A 79 1.02 8.78 -1.40
CA TYR A 79 1.55 8.47 -2.73
C TYR A 79 1.16 7.06 -3.18
N ALA A 80 1.93 6.49 -4.14
CA ALA A 80 1.68 5.19 -4.72
C ALA A 80 1.48 4.08 -3.68
N GLY A 81 0.38 3.39 -3.71
CA GLY A 81 0.06 2.30 -2.79
C GLY A 81 -0.55 1.11 -3.49
N GLN A 82 -0.56 -0.04 -2.81
CA GLN A 82 -1.12 -1.27 -3.34
C GLN A 82 -2.05 -1.95 -2.35
N VAL A 83 -3.24 -2.33 -2.83
CA VAL A 83 -4.14 -3.23 -2.09
C VAL A 83 -3.91 -4.67 -2.52
N VAL A 84 -3.82 -5.57 -1.55
CA VAL A 84 -3.75 -7.01 -1.77
C VAL A 84 -4.82 -7.71 -0.94
N ALA A 85 -5.32 -8.84 -1.45
CA ALA A 85 -6.24 -9.70 -0.73
C ALA A 85 -5.48 -10.82 -0.02
N ASP A 86 -5.91 -11.17 1.17
CA ASP A 86 -5.52 -12.35 1.93
C ASP A 86 -6.75 -13.25 2.06
N ASP A 87 -6.73 -14.39 1.39
CA ASP A 87 -7.80 -15.39 1.41
C ASP A 87 -7.86 -16.19 2.72
N ASN A 88 -7.07 -15.80 3.69
CA ASN A 88 -6.94 -16.48 4.98
C ASN A 88 -6.63 -17.99 4.88
N GLY A 89 -6.13 -18.47 3.73
CA GLY A 89 -5.88 -19.88 3.43
C GLY A 89 -7.15 -20.66 3.08
N THR A 90 -8.22 -19.99 2.75
CA THR A 90 -9.55 -20.54 2.41
C THR A 90 -10.02 -20.01 1.06
N PRO A 91 -9.33 -20.31 -0.07
CA PRO A 91 -9.55 -19.63 -1.37
C PRO A 91 -10.96 -19.83 -1.96
N SER A 92 -11.77 -20.72 -1.42
CA SER A 92 -13.17 -20.93 -1.81
C SER A 92 -14.18 -20.22 -0.91
N ASP A 93 -13.76 -19.58 0.18
CA ASP A 93 -14.61 -18.85 1.12
C ASP A 93 -14.14 -17.42 1.28
N THR A 94 -14.78 -16.51 0.58
CA THR A 94 -14.44 -15.07 0.61
C THR A 94 -14.99 -14.34 1.85
N SER A 95 -15.74 -15.03 2.72
CA SER A 95 -16.38 -14.40 3.89
C SER A 95 -15.38 -14.02 4.98
N ASP A 96 -14.25 -14.72 5.04
CA ASP A 96 -13.18 -14.47 6.01
C ASP A 96 -11.98 -13.70 5.46
N ASP A 97 -11.99 -13.35 4.16
CA ASP A 97 -10.94 -12.59 3.51
C ASP A 97 -10.66 -11.26 4.20
N TRP A 98 -9.40 -10.87 4.12
CA TRP A 98 -8.93 -9.55 4.50
C TRP A 98 -8.27 -8.85 3.32
N PHE A 99 -8.30 -7.52 3.35
CA PHE A 99 -7.59 -6.66 2.41
C PHE A 99 -6.57 -5.84 3.18
N TYR A 100 -5.34 -5.77 2.65
CA TYR A 100 -4.26 -4.98 3.20
C TYR A 100 -3.84 -3.92 2.19
N TYR A 101 -3.76 -2.68 2.63
CA TYR A 101 -3.34 -1.55 1.83
C TYR A 101 -1.98 -1.06 2.33
N TYR A 102 -0.95 -1.31 1.54
CA TYR A 102 0.39 -0.79 1.78
C TYR A 102 0.49 0.57 1.12
N VAL A 103 0.85 1.58 1.89
CA VAL A 103 0.86 2.97 1.45
C VAL A 103 2.04 3.73 2.04
N PRO A 104 2.69 4.64 1.29
CA PRO A 104 3.63 5.58 1.87
C PRO A 104 2.85 6.71 2.53
N VAL A 105 3.34 7.15 3.67
CA VAL A 105 2.87 8.35 4.39
C VAL A 105 4.05 8.97 5.15
N LYS A 106 3.90 10.22 5.60
CA LYS A 106 4.95 10.89 6.37
C LYS A 106 4.80 10.61 7.87
N ASP A 107 5.83 10.06 8.49
CA ASP A 107 5.91 9.75 9.92
C ASP A 107 6.23 11.00 10.75
N LYS A 108 5.40 11.30 11.74
CA LYS A 108 5.56 12.44 12.66
C LYS A 108 6.87 12.42 13.42
N ALA A 109 7.31 11.23 13.86
CA ALA A 109 8.51 11.11 14.67
C ALA A 109 9.78 11.37 13.85
N SER A 110 9.85 10.86 12.62
CA SER A 110 10.94 11.12 11.68
C SER A 110 10.99 12.61 11.28
N GLU A 111 9.85 13.20 10.96
CA GLU A 111 9.76 14.63 10.63
C GLU A 111 10.22 15.53 11.79
N ALA A 112 9.75 15.24 13.01
CA ALA A 112 10.17 15.97 14.21
C ALA A 112 11.67 15.84 14.52
N ALA A 113 12.28 14.73 14.11
CA ALA A 113 13.72 14.50 14.22
C ALA A 113 14.54 15.14 13.09
N GLY A 114 13.91 15.82 12.14
CA GLY A 114 14.57 16.39 10.96
C GLY A 114 15.12 15.34 9.99
N GLN A 115 14.57 14.13 10.01
CA GLN A 115 14.90 13.03 9.12
C GLN A 115 13.92 13.00 7.95
N ASP A 116 14.25 12.25 6.90
CA ASP A 116 13.29 11.96 5.84
C ASP A 116 12.05 11.29 6.46
N PRO A 117 10.85 11.86 6.32
CA PRO A 117 9.67 11.39 7.03
C PRO A 117 8.98 10.21 6.37
N PHE A 118 9.36 9.80 5.16
CA PHE A 118 8.64 8.74 4.48
C PHE A 118 8.72 7.40 5.21
N ALA A 119 7.56 6.76 5.28
CA ALA A 119 7.36 5.47 5.92
C ALA A 119 6.24 4.70 5.23
N ILE A 120 6.30 3.38 5.25
CA ILE A 120 5.20 2.54 4.76
C ILE A 120 4.26 2.23 5.93
N GLY A 121 2.99 2.59 5.75
CA GLY A 121 1.87 2.18 6.59
C GLY A 121 1.15 0.97 6.01
N VAL A 122 0.48 0.22 6.87
CA VAL A 122 -0.40 -0.89 6.47
C VAL A 122 -1.78 -0.67 7.06
N ALA A 123 -2.77 -0.47 6.21
CA ALA A 123 -4.17 -0.46 6.63
C ALA A 123 -4.82 -1.80 6.29
N LYS A 124 -5.88 -2.18 7.02
CA LYS A 124 -6.66 -3.40 6.76
C LYS A 124 -8.15 -3.13 6.75
N SER A 125 -8.88 -3.94 5.98
CA SER A 125 -10.34 -3.89 5.88
C SER A 125 -10.90 -5.28 5.54
N LYS A 126 -12.21 -5.46 5.77
CA LYS A 126 -13.00 -6.61 5.27
C LYS A 126 -13.58 -6.36 3.86
N SER A 127 -13.31 -5.22 3.27
CA SER A 127 -13.77 -4.86 1.93
C SER A 127 -12.69 -4.04 1.21
N PRO A 128 -12.47 -4.23 -0.11
CA PRO A 128 -11.54 -3.40 -0.87
C PRO A 128 -11.95 -1.92 -0.92
N LEU A 129 -13.19 -1.59 -0.57
CA LEU A 129 -13.70 -0.21 -0.46
C LEU A 129 -13.54 0.38 0.95
N GLY A 130 -13.04 -0.39 1.91
CA GLY A 130 -12.98 0.01 3.32
C GLY A 130 -14.27 -0.36 4.10
N PRO A 131 -14.47 0.19 5.30
CA PRO A 131 -13.63 1.19 5.96
C PRO A 131 -12.26 0.64 6.35
N TRP A 132 -11.22 1.40 6.04
CA TRP A 132 -9.83 1.06 6.34
C TRP A 132 -9.46 1.45 7.76
N LYS A 133 -8.61 0.64 8.39
CA LYS A 133 -8.06 0.89 9.73
C LYS A 133 -6.57 0.60 9.74
N ASP A 134 -5.81 1.37 10.48
CA ASP A 134 -4.40 1.07 10.76
C ASP A 134 -4.28 -0.37 11.31
N ALA A 135 -3.46 -1.20 10.67
CA ALA A 135 -3.33 -2.61 11.00
C ALA A 135 -2.40 -2.86 12.19
N ILE A 136 -1.42 -1.97 12.43
CA ILE A 136 -0.33 -2.22 13.37
C ILE A 136 -0.04 -1.05 14.34
N GLY A 137 -0.63 0.12 14.13
CA GLY A 137 -0.51 1.29 15.02
C GLY A 137 0.85 2.00 14.97
N LYS A 138 1.70 1.68 13.99
CA LYS A 138 3.04 2.24 13.78
C LYS A 138 3.48 2.06 12.33
N PRO A 139 4.56 2.72 11.86
CA PRO A 139 5.16 2.39 10.58
C PRO A 139 5.56 0.91 10.48
N LEU A 140 5.34 0.29 9.32
CA LEU A 140 5.92 -1.02 9.00
C LEU A 140 7.42 -0.89 8.73
N LEU A 141 7.79 0.12 7.95
CA LEU A 141 9.17 0.50 7.61
C LEU A 141 9.27 2.03 7.57
N THR A 142 10.44 2.56 7.96
CA THR A 142 10.78 3.99 7.87
C THR A 142 12.05 4.20 7.05
N THR A 143 12.23 5.37 6.48
CA THR A 143 13.47 5.74 5.76
C THR A 143 14.71 5.62 6.66
N SER A 144 14.59 5.92 7.94
CA SER A 144 15.70 5.76 8.89
C SER A 144 16.16 4.30 9.06
N GLN A 145 15.24 3.34 8.93
CA GLN A 145 15.54 1.90 8.98
C GLN A 145 16.09 1.36 7.66
N THR A 146 15.59 1.84 6.55
CA THR A 146 15.91 1.32 5.20
C THR A 146 17.08 2.03 4.54
N GLN A 147 17.39 3.25 4.98
CA GLN A 147 18.41 4.15 4.43
C GLN A 147 18.17 4.56 2.96
N ILE A 148 16.94 4.39 2.47
CA ILE A 148 16.46 4.91 1.19
C ILE A 148 15.09 5.54 1.38
N GLU A 149 14.65 6.39 0.47
CA GLU A 149 13.28 6.92 0.47
C GLU A 149 12.27 5.78 0.42
N THR A 150 11.49 5.62 1.49
CA THR A 150 10.65 4.44 1.74
C THR A 150 9.23 4.68 1.24
N ILE A 151 9.09 4.65 -0.08
CA ILE A 151 7.84 4.85 -0.83
C ILE A 151 7.61 3.74 -1.86
N ASP A 152 6.52 3.82 -2.59
CA ASP A 152 6.14 2.94 -3.72
C ASP A 152 6.12 1.44 -3.34
N PRO A 153 5.38 1.05 -2.29
CA PRO A 153 5.35 -0.34 -1.87
C PRO A 153 4.61 -1.22 -2.88
N ALA A 154 5.20 -2.39 -3.17
CA ALA A 154 4.58 -3.46 -3.95
C ALA A 154 4.76 -4.79 -3.21
N PHE A 155 3.65 -5.43 -2.90
CA PHE A 155 3.61 -6.70 -2.16
C PHE A 155 3.20 -7.84 -3.09
N PHE A 156 3.83 -8.99 -2.94
CA PHE A 156 3.38 -10.23 -3.57
C PHE A 156 3.72 -11.44 -2.69
N VAL A 157 3.03 -12.54 -2.93
CA VAL A 157 3.33 -13.85 -2.33
C VAL A 157 3.82 -14.76 -3.46
N ASP A 158 5.00 -15.34 -3.26
CA ASP A 158 5.61 -16.27 -4.22
C ASP A 158 4.95 -17.66 -4.15
N GLU A 159 5.24 -18.51 -5.12
CA GLU A 159 4.70 -19.87 -5.23
C GLU A 159 4.97 -20.75 -3.99
N ASP A 160 6.09 -20.50 -3.30
CA ASP A 160 6.43 -21.18 -2.04
C ASP A 160 5.72 -20.62 -0.79
N GLY A 161 4.82 -19.65 -0.99
CA GLY A 161 4.09 -18.96 0.06
C GLY A 161 4.91 -17.94 0.84
N THR A 162 6.07 -17.53 0.34
CA THR A 162 6.85 -16.44 0.92
C THR A 162 6.34 -15.09 0.44
N GLY A 163 5.96 -14.21 1.37
CA GLY A 163 5.59 -12.84 1.05
C GLY A 163 6.81 -11.95 0.93
N TYR A 164 6.75 -11.04 -0.04
CA TYR A 164 7.78 -10.02 -0.27
C TYR A 164 7.14 -8.65 -0.37
N LEU A 165 7.78 -7.66 0.23
CA LEU A 165 7.46 -6.25 0.03
C LEU A 165 8.63 -5.57 -0.66
N HIS A 166 8.41 -5.05 -1.85
CA HIS A 166 9.34 -4.22 -2.61
C HIS A 166 9.00 -2.75 -2.37
N PHE A 167 9.99 -1.89 -2.35
CA PHE A 167 9.81 -0.45 -2.17
C PHE A 167 11.05 0.32 -2.61
N GLY A 168 10.92 1.64 -2.75
CA GLY A 168 11.99 2.55 -3.12
C GLY A 168 11.76 3.23 -4.46
N THR A 169 12.58 4.24 -4.75
CA THR A 169 12.45 5.12 -5.91
C THR A 169 13.80 5.59 -6.45
N PHE A 170 13.81 6.37 -7.55
CA PHE A 170 14.98 7.01 -8.15
C PHE A 170 16.18 6.06 -8.40
N GLY A 171 15.90 4.84 -8.85
CA GLY A 171 16.95 3.87 -9.21
C GLY A 171 17.46 3.04 -8.03
N THR A 172 16.92 3.23 -6.83
CA THR A 172 17.21 2.39 -5.67
C THR A 172 15.96 1.67 -5.23
N GLN A 173 15.97 0.35 -5.32
CA GLN A 173 14.89 -0.51 -4.86
C GLN A 173 15.42 -1.59 -3.92
N LEU A 174 14.67 -1.83 -2.86
CA LEU A 174 14.93 -2.89 -1.90
C LEU A 174 13.72 -3.83 -1.81
N ALA A 175 13.98 -5.01 -1.32
CA ALA A 175 12.98 -5.99 -0.97
C ALA A 175 13.16 -6.42 0.48
N ILE A 176 12.06 -6.80 1.13
CA ILE A 176 12.09 -7.44 2.44
C ILE A 176 11.11 -8.61 2.43
N LYS A 177 11.52 -9.73 3.03
CA LYS A 177 10.61 -10.85 3.26
C LYS A 177 9.65 -10.53 4.39
N MET A 178 8.42 -10.92 4.22
CA MET A 178 7.45 -10.91 5.31
C MET A 178 7.72 -12.11 6.23
N LYS A 179 7.49 -11.95 7.52
CA LYS A 179 7.55 -13.08 8.44
C LYS A 179 6.54 -14.15 8.05
N LYS A 180 6.89 -15.41 8.31
CA LYS A 180 5.91 -16.50 8.33
C LYS A 180 5.39 -16.70 9.76
N ASP A 181 4.07 -16.85 9.90
CA ASP A 181 3.46 -17.26 11.17
C ASP A 181 3.98 -18.65 11.57
N ALA A 182 4.49 -18.77 12.77
CA ALA A 182 5.16 -19.98 13.24
C ALA A 182 4.21 -21.18 13.38
N THR A 183 2.90 -20.94 13.50
CA THR A 183 1.89 -21.98 13.70
C THR A 183 1.30 -22.45 12.38
N THR A 184 0.97 -21.51 11.49
CA THR A 184 0.28 -21.79 10.23
C THR A 184 1.24 -21.91 9.04
N GLY A 185 2.46 -21.39 9.16
CA GLY A 185 3.42 -21.29 8.06
C GLY A 185 3.05 -20.23 7.00
N ARG A 186 1.93 -19.54 7.16
CA ARG A 186 1.46 -18.51 6.22
C ARG A 186 2.27 -17.23 6.36
N THR A 187 2.41 -16.50 5.25
CA THR A 187 3.04 -15.19 5.28
C THR A 187 2.21 -14.21 6.12
N SER A 188 2.89 -13.36 6.88
CA SER A 188 2.26 -12.24 7.58
C SER A 188 2.07 -11.06 6.62
N TYR A 189 0.97 -10.35 6.75
CA TYR A 189 0.73 -9.12 5.99
C TYR A 189 1.11 -7.86 6.79
N THR A 190 1.59 -8.03 8.03
CA THR A 190 1.84 -6.92 8.97
C THR A 190 3.19 -6.98 9.67
N GLU A 191 4.00 -8.00 9.40
CA GLU A 191 5.31 -8.17 10.01
C GLU A 191 6.37 -8.54 8.97
N VAL A 192 7.49 -7.82 8.99
CA VAL A 192 8.66 -8.08 8.14
C VAL A 192 9.70 -8.91 8.85
N GLU A 193 10.53 -9.64 8.10
CA GLU A 193 11.71 -10.29 8.64
C GLU A 193 12.68 -9.27 9.24
N THR A 194 13.31 -9.68 10.35
CA THR A 194 14.37 -8.92 11.01
C THR A 194 15.65 -9.73 11.07
N LYS A 195 16.78 -9.04 11.20
CA LYS A 195 18.07 -9.67 11.48
C LYS A 195 18.04 -10.37 12.84
N ALA A 196 19.11 -11.04 13.20
CA ALA A 196 19.24 -11.79 14.45
C ALA A 196 19.02 -10.94 15.74
N ASP A 197 19.12 -9.60 15.64
CA ASP A 197 18.82 -8.67 16.73
C ASP A 197 17.30 -8.52 17.01
N GLY A 198 16.44 -9.08 16.14
CA GLY A 198 14.98 -9.04 16.27
C GLY A 198 14.34 -7.68 15.99
N THR A 199 15.12 -6.67 15.60
CA THR A 199 14.65 -5.28 15.44
C THR A 199 15.01 -4.65 14.11
N THR A 200 16.20 -4.92 13.58
CA THR A 200 16.67 -4.37 12.31
C THR A 200 16.02 -5.11 11.14
N PRO A 201 15.36 -4.43 10.21
CA PRO A 201 14.80 -5.06 9.01
C PRO A 201 15.86 -5.80 8.20
N ASN A 202 15.55 -7.01 7.74
CA ASN A 202 16.45 -7.82 6.92
C ASN A 202 16.25 -7.49 5.43
N LEU A 203 16.87 -6.39 4.99
CA LEU A 203 16.72 -5.85 3.64
C LEU A 203 17.56 -6.61 2.61
N HIS A 204 17.02 -6.78 1.42
CA HIS A 204 17.66 -7.39 0.27
C HIS A 204 17.66 -6.43 -0.91
N THR A 205 18.71 -6.50 -1.72
CA THR A 205 18.69 -5.83 -3.04
C THR A 205 17.86 -6.68 -4.01
N MET A 206 17.42 -6.08 -5.10
CA MET A 206 16.70 -6.81 -6.17
C MET A 206 17.55 -7.91 -6.84
N LYS A 207 18.83 -7.99 -6.53
CA LYS A 207 19.74 -9.05 -7.02
C LYS A 207 19.82 -10.24 -6.06
N ASP A 208 19.40 -10.04 -4.83
CA ASP A 208 19.55 -11.01 -3.74
C ASP A 208 18.18 -11.58 -3.30
N ALA A 209 17.09 -11.11 -3.92
CA ALA A 209 15.71 -11.53 -3.65
C ALA A 209 15.29 -12.67 -4.57
#